data_6f6a343ceee7ce131d254b3a9d52f126
#
_entry.id   6f6a343ceee7ce131d254b3a9d52f126
#
_cell.length_a   1.000
_cell.length_b   1.000
_cell.length_c   1.000
_cell.angle_alpha   90.00
_cell.angle_beta   90.00
_cell.angle_gamma   90.00
#
_symmetry.space_group_name_H-M   'P 1'
#
loop_
_entity.id
_entity.type
_entity.pdbx_description
1 polymer ?
#
loop_
_entity_poly.entity_id
_entity_poly.type
_entity_poly.pdbx_seq_one_letter_code
_entity_poly.pdbx_strand_id
1 'polypeptide(L)'
;MKFHLRSLIATVFSITAGITIAVFIVRMVGVKEFVAHARITDWRFAAVGFLLYAAVNMMRAWRFSLLLGGRMLIQKIVPIVAIQNVLNLVLPFRAGEFSYVHMAHRAGIAIGGAVASLAVARAYDFMSAALLFFIAAMWVLGAGNAAVIAWYAVPFAAFSIGIIFLMSARRRWRVYLGGRFIRAGSRAREKNQKILAWLAATAGEFFMEGARLGSGAHFAVVVISFVLWVINFMIGFLLLRAAGVEIGIAGSMTAYGFPIFAV
;
A
#
# COMPACT_ATOMS: atom_id res chain seq x y z
N MET A 1 -35.04 8.57 4.81
CA MET A 1 -35.27 7.18 5.29
C MET A 1 -34.45 6.12 4.49
N LYS A 2 -34.43 6.11 3.14
CA LYS A 2 -33.68 5.12 2.34
C LYS A 2 -32.14 5.17 2.50
N PHE A 3 -31.57 6.30 2.89
CA PHE A 3 -30.11 6.46 3.07
C PHE A 3 -29.61 5.77 4.35
N HIS A 4 -30.36 5.83 5.45
CA HIS A 4 -30.00 5.17 6.71
C HIS A 4 -30.08 3.65 6.62
N LEU A 5 -31.03 3.10 5.87
CA LEU A 5 -31.19 1.66 5.71
C LEU A 5 -30.03 1.03 4.93
N ARG A 6 -29.55 1.68 3.85
CA ARG A 6 -28.39 1.21 3.09
C ARG A 6 -27.09 1.26 3.92
N SER A 7 -26.91 2.30 4.72
CA SER A 7 -25.77 2.43 5.64
C SER A 7 -25.83 1.34 6.72
N LEU A 8 -27.00 1.07 7.31
CA LEU A 8 -27.17 0.03 8.30
C LEU A 8 -26.89 -1.37 7.72
N ILE A 9 -27.42 -1.69 6.55
CA ILE A 9 -27.15 -2.96 5.85
C ILE A 9 -25.67 -3.14 5.56
N ALA A 10 -24.99 -2.09 5.07
CA ALA A 10 -23.55 -2.15 4.81
C ALA A 10 -22.75 -2.37 6.10
N THR A 11 -23.13 -1.72 7.20
CA THR A 11 -22.47 -1.90 8.51
C THR A 11 -22.69 -3.32 9.05
N VAL A 12 -23.92 -3.82 9.02
CA VAL A 12 -24.23 -5.19 9.46
C VAL A 12 -23.47 -6.21 8.61
N PHE A 13 -23.48 -6.05 7.28
CA PHE A 13 -22.73 -6.93 6.38
C PHE A 13 -21.24 -6.93 6.68
N SER A 14 -20.62 -5.75 6.93
CA SER A 14 -19.20 -5.64 7.27
C SER A 14 -18.85 -6.32 8.59
N ILE A 15 -19.71 -6.14 9.62
CA ILE A 15 -19.52 -6.80 10.91
C ILE A 15 -19.66 -8.32 10.78
N THR A 16 -20.71 -8.78 10.08
CA THR A 16 -20.93 -10.21 9.85
C THR A 16 -19.78 -10.85 9.08
N ALA A 17 -19.30 -10.20 8.02
CA ALA A 17 -18.14 -10.66 7.25
C ALA A 17 -16.88 -10.74 8.14
N GLY A 18 -16.63 -9.73 8.96
CA GLY A 18 -15.48 -9.72 9.90
C GLY A 18 -15.56 -10.86 10.92
N ILE A 19 -16.73 -11.08 11.51
CA ILE A 19 -16.94 -12.19 12.46
C ILE A 19 -16.79 -13.55 11.75
N THR A 20 -17.34 -13.71 10.56
CA THR A 20 -17.21 -14.96 9.77
C THR A 20 -15.76 -15.28 9.47
N ILE A 21 -14.96 -14.29 9.06
CA ILE A 21 -13.53 -14.46 8.80
C ILE A 21 -12.80 -14.85 10.10
N ALA A 22 -13.07 -14.17 11.20
CA ALA A 22 -12.44 -14.46 12.49
C ALA A 22 -12.76 -15.90 12.94
N VAL A 23 -14.04 -16.31 12.86
CA VAL A 23 -14.47 -17.68 13.17
C VAL A 23 -13.82 -18.71 12.25
N PHE A 24 -13.70 -18.39 10.95
CA PHE A 24 -13.03 -19.26 9.99
C PHE A 24 -11.55 -19.46 10.33
N ILE A 25 -10.82 -18.38 10.65
CA ILE A 25 -9.41 -18.45 11.05
C ILE A 25 -9.25 -19.30 12.33
N VAL A 26 -10.09 -19.04 13.35
CA VAL A 26 -10.04 -19.82 14.61
C VAL A 26 -10.35 -21.30 14.37
N ARG A 27 -11.25 -21.63 13.44
CA ARG A 27 -11.55 -23.03 13.07
C ARG A 27 -10.40 -23.67 12.28
N MET A 28 -9.72 -22.93 11.41
CA MET A 28 -8.55 -23.46 10.67
C MET A 28 -7.38 -23.76 11.58
N VAL A 29 -7.11 -22.90 12.55
CA VAL A 29 -6.00 -23.07 13.51
C VAL A 29 -6.35 -24.13 14.57
N GLY A 30 -7.63 -24.31 14.89
CA GLY A 30 -8.11 -25.09 16.02
C GLY A 30 -8.34 -24.21 17.26
N VAL A 31 -9.50 -24.36 17.89
CA VAL A 31 -9.86 -23.52 19.05
C VAL A 31 -8.91 -23.75 20.24
N LYS A 32 -8.48 -25.00 20.45
CA LYS A 32 -7.55 -25.36 21.54
C LYS A 32 -6.19 -24.73 21.34
N GLU A 33 -5.63 -24.82 20.15
CA GLU A 33 -4.36 -24.23 19.76
C GLU A 33 -4.42 -22.71 19.82
N PHE A 34 -5.51 -22.11 19.35
CA PHE A 34 -5.73 -20.67 19.42
C PHE A 34 -5.73 -20.17 20.87
N VAL A 35 -6.48 -20.83 21.76
CA VAL A 35 -6.54 -20.47 23.19
C VAL A 35 -5.20 -20.70 23.88
N ALA A 36 -4.49 -21.78 23.54
CA ALA A 36 -3.16 -22.06 24.08
C ALA A 36 -2.18 -20.94 23.71
N HIS A 37 -2.12 -20.56 22.44
CA HIS A 37 -1.26 -19.46 21.97
C HIS A 37 -1.68 -18.11 22.56
N ALA A 38 -2.99 -17.83 22.69
CA ALA A 38 -3.47 -16.59 23.29
C ALA A 38 -3.06 -16.43 24.76
N ARG A 39 -2.92 -17.57 25.49
CA ARG A 39 -2.48 -17.55 26.90
C ARG A 39 -0.99 -17.27 27.08
N ILE A 40 -0.14 -17.69 26.13
CA ILE A 40 1.30 -17.45 26.17
C ILE A 40 1.71 -16.15 25.48
N THR A 41 0.76 -15.49 24.78
CA THR A 41 1.00 -14.22 24.09
C THR A 41 1.31 -13.12 25.09
N ASP A 42 2.44 -12.44 24.91
CA ASP A 42 2.73 -11.21 25.66
C ASP A 42 1.99 -10.02 25.04
N TRP A 43 0.85 -9.71 25.64
CA TRP A 43 -0.05 -8.66 25.19
C TRP A 43 0.54 -7.25 25.21
N ARG A 44 1.65 -7.03 25.93
CA ARG A 44 2.35 -5.74 25.93
C ARG A 44 2.96 -5.47 24.56
N PHE A 45 3.64 -6.45 23.97
CA PHE A 45 4.17 -6.33 22.60
C PHE A 45 3.06 -6.20 21.58
N ALA A 46 1.97 -6.94 21.72
CA ALA A 46 0.81 -6.84 20.84
C ALA A 46 0.17 -5.45 20.90
N ALA A 47 0.01 -4.88 22.10
CA ALA A 47 -0.55 -3.54 22.28
C ALA A 47 0.34 -2.44 21.64
N VAL A 48 1.66 -2.51 21.85
CA VAL A 48 2.60 -1.59 21.20
C VAL A 48 2.54 -1.74 19.68
N GLY A 49 2.50 -2.99 19.17
CA GLY A 49 2.34 -3.26 17.74
C GLY A 49 1.06 -2.64 17.17
N PHE A 50 -0.05 -2.73 17.89
CA PHE A 50 -1.32 -2.12 17.50
C PHE A 50 -1.25 -0.59 17.45
N LEU A 51 -0.64 0.05 18.45
CA LEU A 51 -0.45 1.50 18.47
C LEU A 51 0.43 1.97 17.30
N LEU A 52 1.52 1.25 17.04
CA LEU A 52 2.37 1.53 15.87
C LEU A 52 1.62 1.35 14.56
N TYR A 53 0.76 0.33 14.45
CA TYR A 53 -0.07 0.13 13.27
C TYR A 53 -1.08 1.28 13.05
N ALA A 54 -1.67 1.81 14.13
CA ALA A 54 -2.52 3.00 14.04
C ALA A 54 -1.74 4.22 13.56
N ALA A 55 -0.52 4.43 14.08
CA ALA A 55 0.37 5.50 13.63
C ALA A 55 0.76 5.34 12.14
N VAL A 56 1.07 4.12 11.70
CA VAL A 56 1.35 3.80 10.29
C VAL A 56 0.17 4.18 9.39
N ASN A 57 -1.08 3.88 9.79
CA ASN A 57 -2.25 4.26 9.00
C ASN A 57 -2.41 5.78 8.89
N MET A 58 -2.13 6.53 9.95
CA MET A 58 -2.13 7.99 9.92
C MET A 58 -1.04 8.53 8.99
N MET A 59 0.18 7.99 9.07
CA MET A 59 1.28 8.36 8.17
C MET A 59 0.98 8.02 6.71
N ARG A 60 0.34 6.89 6.41
CA ARG A 60 -0.13 6.55 5.07
C ARG A 60 -1.15 7.57 4.55
N ALA A 61 -2.10 7.96 5.38
CA ALA A 61 -3.09 8.97 5.02
C ALA A 61 -2.41 10.33 4.74
N TRP A 62 -1.45 10.72 5.56
CA TRP A 62 -0.67 11.94 5.34
C TRP A 62 0.12 11.89 4.02
N ARG A 63 0.79 10.76 3.75
CA ARG A 63 1.49 10.54 2.48
C ARG A 63 0.58 10.68 1.26
N PHE A 64 -0.62 10.08 1.31
CA PHE A 64 -1.60 10.25 0.22
C PHE A 64 -2.10 11.69 0.10
N SER A 65 -2.25 12.42 1.21
CA SER A 65 -2.58 13.86 1.16
C SER A 65 -1.51 14.65 0.40
N LEU A 66 -0.22 14.39 0.67
CA LEU A 66 0.89 15.00 -0.06
C LEU A 66 0.87 14.65 -1.54
N LEU A 67 0.70 13.35 -1.86
CA LEU A 67 0.65 12.86 -3.24
C LEU A 67 -0.52 13.43 -4.04
N LEU A 68 -1.64 13.70 -3.37
CA LEU A 68 -2.80 14.36 -3.97
C LEU A 68 -2.69 15.90 -4.00
N GLY A 69 -1.53 16.45 -3.57
CA GLY A 69 -1.30 17.90 -3.56
C GLY A 69 -2.23 18.66 -2.63
N GLY A 70 -2.64 18.07 -1.51
CA GLY A 70 -3.54 18.68 -0.52
C GLY A 70 -4.99 18.84 -0.96
N ARG A 71 -5.38 18.32 -2.13
CA ARG A 71 -6.75 18.45 -2.67
C ARG A 71 -7.81 17.70 -1.86
N MET A 72 -7.38 16.79 -0.98
CA MET A 72 -8.26 16.07 -0.08
C MET A 72 -7.77 16.24 1.36
N LEU A 73 -8.69 16.62 2.25
CA LEU A 73 -8.41 16.76 3.67
C LEU A 73 -8.03 15.39 4.27
N ILE A 74 -7.05 15.38 5.15
CA ILE A 74 -6.55 14.16 5.79
C ILE A 74 -7.66 13.37 6.50
N GLN A 75 -8.63 14.07 7.08
CA GLN A 75 -9.81 13.47 7.73
C GLN A 75 -10.66 12.61 6.79
N LYS A 76 -10.67 12.93 5.48
CA LYS A 76 -11.35 12.14 4.46
C LYS A 76 -10.48 10.99 3.94
N ILE A 77 -9.16 11.14 3.98
CA ILE A 77 -8.20 10.13 3.51
C ILE A 77 -8.04 9.00 4.52
N VAL A 78 -8.03 9.31 5.83
CA VAL A 78 -7.87 8.31 6.90
C VAL A 78 -8.85 7.14 6.77
N PRO A 79 -10.18 7.35 6.67
CA PRO A 79 -11.11 6.23 6.51
C PRO A 79 -10.93 5.49 5.18
N ILE A 80 -10.54 6.18 4.09
CA ILE A 80 -10.25 5.55 2.80
C ILE A 80 -9.07 4.58 2.93
N VAL A 81 -7.99 5.00 3.57
CA VAL A 81 -6.80 4.16 3.81
C VAL A 81 -7.14 3.00 4.75
N ALA A 82 -7.93 3.22 5.78
CA ALA A 82 -8.35 2.17 6.70
C ALA A 82 -9.16 1.08 5.97
N ILE A 83 -10.15 1.47 5.16
CA ILE A 83 -10.96 0.55 4.36
C ILE A 83 -10.09 -0.19 3.34
N GLN A 84 -9.19 0.51 2.63
CA GLN A 84 -8.24 -0.11 1.71
C GLN A 84 -7.41 -1.20 2.40
N ASN A 85 -6.90 -0.94 3.60
CA ASN A 85 -6.06 -1.89 4.33
C ASN A 85 -6.87 -3.13 4.78
N VAL A 86 -8.10 -2.93 5.27
CA VAL A 86 -9.00 -4.05 5.62
C VAL A 86 -9.32 -4.89 4.39
N LEU A 87 -9.63 -4.25 3.27
CA LEU A 87 -9.93 -4.97 2.02
C LEU A 87 -8.70 -5.69 1.46
N ASN A 88 -7.50 -5.14 1.61
CA ASN A 88 -6.25 -5.83 1.23
C ASN A 88 -5.97 -7.07 2.10
N LEU A 89 -6.48 -7.12 3.33
CA LEU A 89 -6.35 -8.30 4.19
C LEU A 89 -7.31 -9.42 3.77
N VAL A 90 -8.50 -9.06 3.28
CA VAL A 90 -9.58 -9.99 2.95
C VAL A 90 -9.55 -10.45 1.50
N LEU A 91 -9.18 -9.54 0.58
CA LEU A 91 -9.20 -9.80 -0.86
C LEU A 91 -7.82 -10.24 -1.35
N PRO A 92 -7.76 -11.28 -2.22
CA PRO A 92 -6.52 -11.69 -2.84
C PRO A 92 -5.98 -10.61 -3.79
N PHE A 93 -4.69 -10.72 -4.15
CA PHE A 93 -4.01 -9.85 -5.11
C PHE A 93 -4.10 -8.35 -4.78
N ARG A 94 -4.21 -8.01 -3.48
CA ARG A 94 -4.31 -6.61 -3.01
C ARG A 94 -5.45 -5.84 -3.68
N ALA A 95 -6.55 -6.51 -4.00
CA ALA A 95 -7.70 -5.91 -4.68
C ALA A 95 -8.34 -4.75 -3.88
N GLY A 96 -8.04 -4.60 -2.59
CA GLY A 96 -8.40 -3.42 -1.80
C GLY A 96 -7.85 -2.10 -2.34
N GLU A 97 -6.80 -2.13 -3.18
CA GLU A 97 -6.28 -0.91 -3.83
C GLU A 97 -7.28 -0.27 -4.79
N PHE A 98 -8.14 -1.07 -5.43
CA PHE A 98 -9.23 -0.53 -6.24
C PHE A 98 -10.24 0.27 -5.41
N SER A 99 -10.43 -0.10 -4.14
CA SER A 99 -11.31 0.66 -3.23
C SER A 99 -10.79 2.08 -2.99
N TYR A 100 -9.46 2.23 -2.84
CA TYR A 100 -8.85 3.55 -2.72
C TYR A 100 -9.14 4.42 -3.94
N VAL A 101 -8.89 3.90 -5.15
CA VAL A 101 -9.14 4.64 -6.40
C VAL A 101 -10.61 5.01 -6.51
N HIS A 102 -11.52 4.08 -6.23
CA HIS A 102 -12.96 4.32 -6.29
C HIS A 102 -13.41 5.39 -5.28
N MET A 103 -12.97 5.28 -4.02
CA MET A 103 -13.38 6.22 -2.97
C MET A 103 -12.75 7.61 -3.16
N ALA A 104 -11.48 7.68 -3.60
CA ALA A 104 -10.85 8.94 -3.96
C ALA A 104 -11.56 9.62 -5.13
N HIS A 105 -11.99 8.84 -6.13
CA HIS A 105 -12.78 9.36 -7.25
C HIS A 105 -14.14 9.91 -6.77
N ARG A 106 -14.85 9.19 -5.92
CA ARG A 106 -16.10 9.70 -5.32
C ARG A 106 -15.91 10.94 -4.46
N ALA A 107 -14.71 11.15 -3.94
CA ALA A 107 -14.35 12.36 -3.21
C ALA A 107 -13.86 13.52 -4.10
N GLY A 108 -13.98 13.38 -5.44
CA GLY A 108 -13.68 14.44 -6.41
C GLY A 108 -12.27 14.38 -7.00
N ILE A 109 -11.49 13.32 -6.77
CA ILE A 109 -10.18 13.14 -7.40
C ILE A 109 -10.37 12.43 -8.75
N ALA A 110 -9.72 12.93 -9.80
CA ALA A 110 -9.69 12.24 -11.10
C ALA A 110 -9.10 10.83 -10.95
N ILE A 111 -9.65 9.85 -11.68
CA ILE A 111 -9.22 8.44 -11.58
C ILE A 111 -7.72 8.31 -11.83
N GLY A 112 -7.19 8.94 -12.88
CA GLY A 112 -5.76 8.93 -13.18
C GLY A 112 -4.90 9.56 -12.09
N GLY A 113 -5.41 10.58 -11.38
CA GLY A 113 -4.76 11.18 -10.21
C GLY A 113 -4.71 10.22 -9.01
N ALA A 114 -5.80 9.49 -8.74
CA ALA A 114 -5.83 8.48 -7.70
C ALA A 114 -4.89 7.31 -8.04
N VAL A 115 -4.90 6.82 -9.29
CA VAL A 115 -3.98 5.78 -9.78
C VAL A 115 -2.53 6.25 -9.69
N ALA A 116 -2.23 7.49 -10.10
CA ALA A 116 -0.88 8.05 -10.02
C ALA A 116 -0.37 8.11 -8.58
N SER A 117 -1.19 8.62 -7.64
CA SER A 117 -0.82 8.69 -6.23
C SER A 117 -0.56 7.30 -5.63
N LEU A 118 -1.38 6.31 -5.99
CA LEU A 118 -1.20 4.92 -5.56
C LEU A 118 0.08 4.31 -6.15
N ALA A 119 0.32 4.47 -7.46
CA ALA A 119 1.51 3.93 -8.13
C ALA A 119 2.80 4.52 -7.57
N VAL A 120 2.85 5.83 -7.33
CA VAL A 120 4.00 6.49 -6.71
C VAL A 120 4.21 6.00 -5.28
N ALA A 121 3.14 5.89 -4.49
CA ALA A 121 3.21 5.34 -3.14
C ALA A 121 3.79 3.93 -3.16
N ARG A 122 3.33 3.06 -4.08
CA ARG A 122 3.84 1.69 -4.23
C ARG A 122 5.29 1.61 -4.67
N ALA A 123 5.71 2.49 -5.60
CA ALA A 123 7.10 2.54 -6.01
C ALA A 123 8.04 2.82 -4.83
N TYR A 124 7.70 3.78 -4.00
CA TYR A 124 8.50 4.08 -2.80
C TYR A 124 8.37 3.00 -1.72
N ASP A 125 7.21 2.37 -1.59
CA ASP A 125 7.01 1.24 -0.68
C ASP A 125 7.93 0.07 -1.07
N PHE A 126 7.90 -0.36 -2.34
CA PHE A 126 8.73 -1.46 -2.82
C PHE A 126 10.22 -1.15 -2.72
N MET A 127 10.64 0.07 -3.05
CA MET A 127 12.03 0.48 -2.93
C MET A 127 12.50 0.44 -1.47
N SER A 128 11.71 0.98 -0.54
CA SER A 128 12.05 0.98 0.88
C SER A 128 12.06 -0.43 1.45
N ALA A 129 11.07 -1.26 1.11
CA ALA A 129 11.00 -2.65 1.54
C ALA A 129 12.16 -3.48 1.00
N ALA A 130 12.49 -3.34 -0.29
CA ALA A 130 13.59 -4.06 -0.93
C ALA A 130 14.94 -3.69 -0.30
N LEU A 131 15.17 -2.40 -0.04
CA LEU A 131 16.40 -1.94 0.61
C LEU A 131 16.55 -2.52 2.01
N LEU A 132 15.51 -2.41 2.84
CA LEU A 132 15.53 -2.92 4.21
C LEU A 132 15.64 -4.45 4.25
N PHE A 133 14.92 -5.14 3.37
CA PHE A 133 15.01 -6.60 3.22
C PHE A 133 16.43 -7.02 2.81
N PHE A 134 17.02 -6.35 1.81
CA PHE A 134 18.37 -6.65 1.36
C PHE A 134 19.38 -6.48 2.49
N ILE A 135 19.33 -5.38 3.25
CA ILE A 135 20.22 -5.12 4.39
C ILE A 135 20.05 -6.22 5.46
N ALA A 136 18.82 -6.55 5.81
CA ALA A 136 18.53 -7.56 6.82
C ALA A 136 18.96 -8.97 6.38
N ALA A 137 18.68 -9.33 5.13
CA ALA A 137 19.04 -10.63 4.57
C ALA A 137 20.56 -10.80 4.46
N MET A 138 21.29 -9.75 4.05
CA MET A 138 22.76 -9.75 4.04
C MET A 138 23.34 -9.95 5.43
N TRP A 139 22.71 -9.35 6.45
CA TRP A 139 23.13 -9.52 7.84
C TRP A 139 22.91 -10.95 8.34
N VAL A 140 21.79 -11.59 7.99
CA VAL A 140 21.41 -12.93 8.48
C VAL A 140 22.08 -14.05 7.69
N LEU A 141 22.06 -13.95 6.36
CA LEU A 141 22.50 -15.02 5.45
C LEU A 141 23.96 -14.90 5.01
N GLY A 142 24.58 -13.74 5.26
CA GLY A 142 25.95 -13.45 4.86
C GLY A 142 26.12 -13.12 3.38
N ALA A 143 27.28 -12.57 3.03
CA ALA A 143 27.59 -12.08 1.68
C ALA A 143 27.60 -13.20 0.62
N GLY A 144 27.83 -14.45 0.99
CA GLY A 144 27.82 -15.59 0.07
C GLY A 144 26.47 -15.82 -0.62
N ASN A 145 25.38 -15.34 -0.04
CA ASN A 145 24.02 -15.46 -0.57
C ASN A 145 23.53 -14.20 -1.32
N ALA A 146 24.41 -13.22 -1.53
CA ALA A 146 24.05 -11.93 -2.14
C ALA A 146 23.34 -12.07 -3.49
N ALA A 147 23.76 -13.01 -4.34
CA ALA A 147 23.15 -13.24 -5.65
C ALA A 147 21.69 -13.71 -5.53
N VAL A 148 21.40 -14.62 -4.59
CA VAL A 148 20.05 -15.13 -4.34
C VAL A 148 19.16 -14.02 -3.80
N ILE A 149 19.67 -13.25 -2.83
CA ILE A 149 18.94 -12.11 -2.23
C ILE A 149 18.64 -11.05 -3.30
N ALA A 150 19.63 -10.73 -4.14
CA ALA A 150 19.49 -9.77 -5.23
C ALA A 150 18.43 -10.21 -6.26
N TRP A 151 18.36 -11.51 -6.58
CA TRP A 151 17.37 -12.05 -7.52
C TRP A 151 15.94 -11.70 -7.11
N TYR A 152 15.63 -11.71 -5.82
CA TYR A 152 14.32 -11.31 -5.30
C TYR A 152 14.14 -9.81 -5.19
N ALA A 153 15.18 -9.06 -4.80
CA ALA A 153 15.06 -7.62 -4.55
C ALA A 153 15.14 -6.76 -5.83
N VAL A 154 15.96 -7.16 -6.81
CA VAL A 154 16.26 -6.37 -8.03
C VAL A 154 15.01 -6.08 -8.88
N PRO A 155 14.09 -7.03 -9.15
CA PRO A 155 12.90 -6.73 -9.95
C PRO A 155 12.03 -5.61 -9.33
N PHE A 156 11.84 -5.64 -8.02
CA PHE A 156 11.07 -4.60 -7.31
C PHE A 156 11.80 -3.27 -7.29
N ALA A 157 13.11 -3.28 -7.09
CA ALA A 157 13.92 -2.08 -7.17
C ALA A 157 13.88 -1.47 -8.58
N ALA A 158 14.04 -2.28 -9.63
CA ALA A 158 13.99 -1.85 -11.02
C ALA A 158 12.61 -1.26 -11.39
N PHE A 159 11.52 -1.93 -10.99
CA PHE A 159 10.16 -1.41 -11.16
C PHE A 159 9.97 -0.06 -10.46
N SER A 160 10.44 0.04 -9.20
CA SER A 160 10.34 1.26 -8.40
C SER A 160 11.13 2.41 -9.02
N ILE A 161 12.39 2.13 -9.44
CA ILE A 161 13.25 3.09 -10.12
C ILE A 161 12.58 3.55 -11.43
N GLY A 162 11.97 2.63 -12.19
CA GLY A 162 11.25 2.96 -13.42
C GLY A 162 10.10 3.95 -13.17
N ILE A 163 9.25 3.70 -12.17
CA ILE A 163 8.16 4.62 -11.82
C ILE A 163 8.70 5.95 -11.30
N ILE A 164 9.71 5.93 -10.41
CA ILE A 164 10.32 7.14 -9.87
C ILE A 164 10.93 7.96 -11.00
N PHE A 165 11.65 7.32 -11.94
CA PHE A 165 12.21 7.98 -13.11
C PHE A 165 11.15 8.63 -13.97
N LEU A 166 10.04 7.91 -14.28
CA LEU A 166 8.90 8.46 -15.01
C LEU A 166 8.27 9.66 -14.27
N MET A 167 8.16 9.58 -12.94
CA MET A 167 7.59 10.66 -12.14
C MET A 167 8.58 11.81 -11.89
N SER A 168 9.88 11.56 -11.90
CA SER A 168 10.94 12.56 -11.76
C SER A 168 11.39 13.17 -13.08
N ALA A 169 10.96 12.62 -14.21
CA ALA A 169 11.25 13.16 -15.53
C ALA A 169 10.86 14.64 -15.61
N ARG A 170 11.57 15.42 -16.43
CA ARG A 170 11.32 16.86 -16.55
C ARG A 170 9.85 17.14 -16.76
N ARG A 171 9.27 18.09 -16.03
CA ARG A 171 7.84 18.46 -16.09
C ARG A 171 7.32 18.61 -17.53
N ARG A 172 8.15 19.14 -18.43
CA ARG A 172 7.80 19.29 -19.86
C ARG A 172 7.50 17.95 -20.54
N TRP A 173 8.27 16.91 -20.25
CA TRP A 173 8.05 15.56 -20.79
C TRP A 173 6.76 14.94 -20.28
N ARG A 174 6.47 15.07 -19.00
CA ARG A 174 5.22 14.54 -18.41
C ARG A 174 4.00 15.25 -19.00
N VAL A 175 4.05 16.57 -19.12
CA VAL A 175 2.98 17.36 -19.77
C VAL A 175 2.82 16.96 -21.24
N TYR A 176 3.93 16.77 -21.95
CA TYR A 176 3.89 16.34 -23.36
C TYR A 176 3.26 14.94 -23.51
N LEU A 177 3.71 13.95 -22.71
CA LEU A 177 3.16 12.59 -22.72
C LEU A 177 1.69 12.59 -22.31
N GLY A 178 1.35 13.28 -21.22
CA GLY A 178 -0.03 13.42 -20.78
C GLY A 178 -0.94 13.99 -21.87
N GLY A 179 -0.49 15.06 -22.55
CA GLY A 179 -1.22 15.65 -23.67
C GLY A 179 -1.36 14.71 -24.87
N ARG A 180 -0.35 13.88 -25.18
CA ARG A 180 -0.45 12.85 -26.23
C ARG A 180 -1.47 11.78 -25.89
N PHE A 181 -1.44 11.26 -24.66
CA PHE A 181 -2.39 10.25 -24.22
C PHE A 181 -3.82 10.78 -24.18
N ILE A 182 -4.04 12.01 -23.71
CA ILE A 182 -5.37 12.63 -23.71
C ILE A 182 -5.90 12.75 -25.14
N ARG A 183 -5.08 13.21 -26.10
CA ARG A 183 -5.45 13.28 -27.52
C ARG A 183 -5.69 11.90 -28.14
N ALA A 184 -4.92 10.89 -27.75
CA ALA A 184 -5.17 9.52 -28.18
C ALA A 184 -6.50 8.99 -27.65
N GLY A 185 -6.84 9.31 -26.39
CA GLY A 185 -8.12 8.97 -25.78
C GLY A 185 -9.32 9.61 -26.50
N SER A 186 -9.22 10.89 -26.87
CA SER A 186 -10.30 11.55 -27.62
C SER A 186 -10.52 10.92 -29.00
N ARG A 187 -9.44 10.61 -29.74
CA ARG A 187 -9.50 9.91 -31.04
C ARG A 187 -10.09 8.50 -30.92
N ALA A 188 -9.72 7.76 -29.87
CA ALA A 188 -10.27 6.43 -29.60
C ALA A 188 -11.78 6.51 -29.27
N ARG A 189 -12.21 7.56 -28.58
CA ARG A 189 -13.62 7.82 -28.29
C ARG A 189 -14.43 8.10 -29.55
N GLU A 190 -13.90 8.88 -30.48
CA GLU A 190 -14.50 9.13 -31.80
C GLU A 190 -14.66 7.84 -32.61
N LYS A 191 -13.72 6.89 -32.48
CA LYS A 191 -13.78 5.57 -33.11
C LYS A 191 -14.60 4.53 -32.31
N ASN A 192 -15.38 4.96 -31.32
CA ASN A 192 -16.19 4.11 -30.45
C ASN A 192 -15.40 3.04 -29.66
N GLN A 193 -14.10 3.22 -29.48
CA GLN A 193 -13.21 2.30 -28.75
C GLN A 193 -13.18 2.70 -27.27
N LYS A 194 -14.26 2.43 -26.54
CA LYS A 194 -14.50 2.91 -25.16
C LYS A 194 -13.38 2.54 -24.18
N ILE A 195 -12.89 1.29 -24.23
CA ILE A 195 -11.84 0.80 -23.33
C ILE A 195 -10.52 1.51 -23.60
N LEU A 196 -10.13 1.64 -24.88
CA LEU A 196 -8.90 2.31 -25.29
C LEU A 196 -8.95 3.80 -24.95
N ALA A 197 -10.10 4.44 -25.13
CA ALA A 197 -10.32 5.83 -24.76
C ALA A 197 -10.17 6.04 -23.25
N TRP A 198 -10.74 5.15 -22.44
CA TRP A 198 -10.61 5.19 -20.99
C TRP A 198 -9.17 4.97 -20.52
N LEU A 199 -8.48 3.94 -21.04
CA LEU A 199 -7.08 3.67 -20.71
C LEU A 199 -6.16 4.85 -21.07
N ALA A 200 -6.33 5.41 -22.26
CA ALA A 200 -5.54 6.55 -22.72
C ALA A 200 -5.82 7.80 -21.87
N ALA A 201 -7.07 8.08 -21.54
CA ALA A 201 -7.43 9.21 -20.68
C ALA A 201 -6.80 9.04 -19.27
N THR A 202 -6.92 7.86 -18.67
CA THR A 202 -6.32 7.54 -17.35
C THR A 202 -4.81 7.67 -17.37
N ALA A 203 -4.13 7.18 -18.42
CA ALA A 203 -2.69 7.36 -18.60
C ALA A 203 -2.31 8.84 -18.75
N GLY A 204 -3.10 9.60 -19.49
CA GLY A 204 -2.91 11.04 -19.63
C GLY A 204 -3.00 11.78 -18.29
N GLU A 205 -4.04 11.49 -17.51
CA GLU A 205 -4.23 12.04 -16.16
C GLU A 205 -3.08 11.65 -15.24
N PHE A 206 -2.60 10.40 -15.30
CA PHE A 206 -1.45 9.90 -14.54
C PHE A 206 -0.20 10.76 -14.75
N PHE A 207 0.17 11.04 -16.01
CA PHE A 207 1.33 11.87 -16.32
C PHE A 207 1.12 13.33 -15.92
N MET A 208 -0.06 13.87 -16.14
CA MET A 208 -0.39 15.25 -15.79
C MET A 208 -0.37 15.46 -14.28
N GLU A 209 -0.87 14.50 -13.52
CA GLU A 209 -0.87 14.55 -12.06
C GLU A 209 0.55 14.45 -11.49
N GLY A 210 1.37 13.53 -12.00
CA GLY A 210 2.78 13.46 -11.65
C GLY A 210 3.52 14.79 -11.90
N ALA A 211 3.12 15.56 -12.92
CA ALA A 211 3.72 16.87 -13.22
C ALA A 211 3.41 17.96 -12.18
N ARG A 212 2.40 17.75 -11.33
CA ARG A 212 1.99 18.70 -10.27
C ARG A 212 2.77 18.53 -8.99
N LEU A 213 3.36 17.34 -8.75
CA LEU A 213 4.15 17.08 -7.54
C LEU A 213 5.46 17.88 -7.58
N GLY A 214 5.67 18.74 -6.58
CA GLY A 214 6.91 19.47 -6.38
C GLY A 214 8.02 18.60 -5.78
N SER A 215 9.27 19.02 -5.94
CA SER A 215 10.45 18.29 -5.43
C SER A 215 10.41 18.04 -3.91
N GLY A 216 9.93 19.04 -3.14
CA GLY A 216 9.78 18.91 -1.70
C GLY A 216 8.76 17.85 -1.28
N ALA A 217 7.64 17.72 -2.02
CA ALA A 217 6.65 16.67 -1.77
C ALA A 217 7.22 15.29 -2.06
N HIS A 218 8.03 15.14 -3.13
CA HIS A 218 8.72 13.87 -3.42
C HIS A 218 9.66 13.47 -2.29
N PHE A 219 10.49 14.39 -1.80
CA PHE A 219 11.41 14.12 -0.69
C PHE A 219 10.65 13.67 0.58
N ALA A 220 9.59 14.41 0.95
CA ALA A 220 8.76 14.04 2.10
C ALA A 220 8.14 12.64 1.94
N VAL A 221 7.65 12.31 0.74
CA VAL A 221 7.08 10.99 0.45
C VAL A 221 8.12 9.87 0.56
N VAL A 222 9.36 10.09 0.09
CA VAL A 222 10.48 9.14 0.25
C VAL A 222 10.74 8.87 1.74
N VAL A 223 10.93 9.93 2.52
CA VAL A 223 11.20 9.80 3.96
C VAL A 223 10.06 9.10 4.68
N ILE A 224 8.82 9.51 4.41
CA ILE A 224 7.63 8.88 5.03
C ILE A 224 7.56 7.39 4.64
N SER A 225 7.80 7.04 3.37
CA SER A 225 7.76 5.64 2.93
C SER A 225 8.83 4.80 3.61
N PHE A 226 10.05 5.30 3.73
CA PHE A 226 11.12 4.62 4.43
C PHE A 226 10.77 4.39 5.91
N VAL A 227 10.31 5.44 6.61
CA VAL A 227 9.91 5.35 8.03
C VAL A 227 8.73 4.38 8.20
N LEU A 228 7.75 4.41 7.30
CA LEU A 228 6.63 3.46 7.29
C LEU A 228 7.11 2.02 7.24
N TRP A 229 8.11 1.71 6.42
CA TRP A 229 8.63 0.36 6.29
C TRP A 229 9.47 -0.07 7.49
N VAL A 230 10.27 0.84 8.06
CA VAL A 230 10.97 0.57 9.34
C VAL A 230 9.95 0.21 10.43
N ILE A 231 8.88 1.00 10.57
CA ILE A 231 7.84 0.73 11.57
C ILE A 231 7.09 -0.56 11.25
N ASN A 232 6.77 -0.86 9.97
CA ASN A 232 6.12 -2.13 9.61
C ASN A 232 6.98 -3.35 9.98
N PHE A 233 8.29 -3.30 9.76
CA PHE A 233 9.19 -4.37 10.20
C PHE A 233 9.26 -4.47 11.73
N MET A 234 9.26 -3.33 12.44
CA MET A 234 9.19 -3.32 13.89
C MET A 234 7.88 -3.94 14.42
N ILE A 235 6.75 -3.67 13.76
CA ILE A 235 5.47 -4.32 14.08
C ILE A 235 5.59 -5.83 13.91
N GLY A 236 6.15 -6.31 12.79
CA GLY A 236 6.40 -7.72 12.55
C GLY A 236 7.27 -8.36 13.67
N PHE A 237 8.35 -7.70 14.06
CA PHE A 237 9.20 -8.13 15.15
C PHE A 237 8.43 -8.24 16.49
N LEU A 238 7.67 -7.20 16.84
CA LEU A 238 6.88 -7.18 18.08
C LEU A 238 5.80 -8.26 18.11
N LEU A 239 5.15 -8.53 16.97
CA LEU A 239 4.14 -9.59 16.88
C LEU A 239 4.76 -11.00 17.03
N LEU A 240 5.94 -11.23 16.44
CA LEU A 240 6.68 -12.48 16.63
C LEU A 240 7.11 -12.66 18.08
N ARG A 241 7.61 -11.60 18.72
CA ARG A 241 7.92 -11.59 20.16
C ARG A 241 6.69 -11.83 21.02
N ALA A 242 5.57 -11.18 20.71
CA ALA A 242 4.31 -11.42 21.39
C ALA A 242 3.88 -12.90 21.33
N ALA A 243 4.12 -13.55 20.19
CA ALA A 243 3.84 -14.98 20.01
C ALA A 243 4.89 -15.91 20.63
N GLY A 244 5.87 -15.39 21.37
CA GLY A 244 6.91 -16.18 22.02
C GLY A 244 8.03 -16.65 21.09
N VAL A 245 8.13 -16.12 19.86
CA VAL A 245 9.19 -16.48 18.92
C VAL A 245 10.46 -15.69 19.26
N GLU A 246 11.50 -16.39 19.66
CA GLU A 246 12.82 -15.81 19.94
C GLU A 246 13.62 -15.63 18.66
N ILE A 247 13.38 -14.54 17.97
CA ILE A 247 14.10 -14.16 16.76
C ILE A 247 14.70 -12.76 16.90
N GLY A 248 15.88 -12.53 16.36
CA GLY A 248 16.49 -11.21 16.31
C GLY A 248 15.78 -10.28 15.32
N ILE A 249 16.02 -8.97 15.43
CA ILE A 249 15.39 -7.95 14.55
C ILE A 249 15.66 -8.26 13.07
N ALA A 250 16.91 -8.55 12.69
CA ALA A 250 17.25 -8.84 11.30
C ALA A 250 16.57 -10.11 10.78
N GLY A 251 16.51 -11.17 11.59
CA GLY A 251 15.78 -12.40 11.27
C GLY A 251 14.29 -12.17 11.09
N SER A 252 13.67 -11.35 11.97
CA SER A 252 12.25 -10.99 11.83
C SER A 252 11.96 -10.16 10.57
N MET A 253 12.86 -9.24 10.22
CA MET A 253 12.75 -8.45 8.97
C MET A 253 12.83 -9.36 7.73
N THR A 254 13.71 -10.36 7.75
CA THR A 254 13.82 -11.33 6.65
C THR A 254 12.57 -12.20 6.57
N ALA A 255 12.11 -12.75 7.69
CA ALA A 255 10.92 -13.60 7.75
C ALA A 255 9.63 -12.84 7.34
N TYR A 256 9.49 -11.59 7.78
CA TYR A 256 8.33 -10.74 7.44
C TYR A 256 8.43 -10.15 6.03
N GLY A 257 9.65 -9.87 5.55
CA GLY A 257 9.88 -9.30 4.23
C GLY A 257 9.64 -10.30 3.11
N PHE A 258 10.02 -11.57 3.29
CA PHE A 258 9.91 -12.59 2.26
C PHE A 258 8.50 -12.75 1.68
N PRO A 259 7.41 -12.85 2.45
CA PRO A 259 6.06 -12.94 1.91
C PRO A 259 5.61 -11.72 1.10
N ILE A 260 6.18 -10.52 1.37
CA ILE A 260 5.85 -9.28 0.64
C ILE A 260 6.30 -9.37 -0.82
N PHE A 261 7.40 -10.09 -1.08
CA PHE A 261 7.96 -10.30 -2.42
C PHE A 261 7.49 -11.60 -3.08
N ALA A 262 6.88 -12.51 -2.31
CA ALA A 262 6.39 -13.80 -2.80
C ALA A 262 4.93 -13.78 -3.27
N VAL A 263 4.17 -12.72 -2.95
CA VAL A 263 2.76 -12.50 -3.34
C VAL A 263 2.68 -11.42 -4.41
#